data_20d039329acec4464a369dafb522284a
#
_entry.id   20d039329acec4464a369dafb522284a
#
_cell.length_a   1.000
_cell.length_b   1.000
_cell.length_c   1.000
_cell.angle_alpha   90.00
_cell.angle_beta   90.00
_cell.angle_gamma   90.00
#
_symmetry.space_group_name_H-M   'P 1'
#
loop_
_entity.id
_entity.type
_entity.pdbx_description
1 polymer ?
#
loop_
_entity_poly.entity_id
_entity_poly.type
_entity_poly.pdbx_seq_one_letter_code
_entity_poly.pdbx_strand_id
1 'polypeptide(L)'
;MAEMSVIWLRVAAALYSLGLLHAILTLVRKREHLFRVSLTAFSIGAVLHGVSIVEEGLLMNRCPIANFYETLSMCAFLITALFLFVYWRYKTESLSVFIFPLVFVMTLVSTLGNPVDAWSSPVIRNAWLDVHITLVLLGFAALAFTAGASLLYLFQERELKRKKPRKLYYRLPPLGTLDELISRSMALGFVLMTLAVIAATTWAFIEHKTSWISQPAIGISFITWGCYLAMVFLRVTAGWRGRKAAIMVIVVVGLSAVTWVAHARLGSWLLKP
;
A
#
# COMPACT_ATOMS: atom_id res chain seq x y z
N MET A 1 24.82 3.71 14.39
CA MET A 1 24.21 4.17 13.10
C MET A 1 22.89 3.41 12.83
N ALA A 2 22.82 2.08 12.96
CA ALA A 2 21.52 1.36 12.83
C ALA A 2 20.45 1.86 13.82
N GLU A 3 20.82 2.38 14.97
CA GLU A 3 19.91 2.97 15.95
C GLU A 3 19.28 4.28 15.46
N MET A 4 19.95 5.04 14.58
CA MET A 4 19.41 6.32 14.08
C MET A 4 18.27 6.10 13.10
N SER A 5 18.37 5.15 12.17
CA SER A 5 17.27 4.82 11.24
C SER A 5 15.99 4.42 12.00
N VAL A 6 16.13 3.64 13.08
CA VAL A 6 15.00 3.27 13.96
C VAL A 6 14.43 4.48 14.68
N ILE A 7 15.27 5.41 15.13
CA ILE A 7 14.82 6.65 15.78
C ILE A 7 13.98 7.48 14.77
N TRP A 8 14.46 7.66 13.55
CA TRP A 8 13.72 8.38 12.52
C TRP A 8 12.37 7.72 12.22
N LEU A 9 12.33 6.38 12.14
CA LEU A 9 11.08 5.64 11.92
C LEU A 9 10.10 5.85 13.08
N ARG A 10 10.58 5.81 14.34
CA ARG A 10 9.74 6.06 15.52
C ARG A 10 9.22 7.49 15.58
N VAL A 11 10.05 8.48 15.22
CA VAL A 11 9.62 9.88 15.13
C VAL A 11 8.59 10.04 14.00
N ALA A 12 8.78 9.39 12.85
CA ALA A 12 7.80 9.38 11.77
C ALA A 12 6.47 8.76 12.22
N ALA A 13 6.50 7.64 12.96
CA ALA A 13 5.30 7.01 13.52
C ALA A 13 4.57 7.94 14.50
N ALA A 14 5.31 8.68 15.34
CA ALA A 14 4.73 9.67 16.25
C ALA A 14 4.07 10.82 15.49
N LEU A 15 4.68 11.32 14.40
CA LEU A 15 4.09 12.33 13.55
C LEU A 15 2.85 11.82 12.80
N TYR A 16 2.86 10.57 12.34
CA TYR A 16 1.69 9.94 11.73
C TYR A 16 0.55 9.77 12.74
N SER A 17 0.85 9.44 14.01
CA SER A 17 -0.17 9.38 15.07
C SER A 17 -0.78 10.76 15.33
N LEU A 18 0.05 11.81 15.42
CA LEU A 18 -0.40 13.19 15.57
C LEU A 18 -1.27 13.63 14.38
N GLY A 19 -0.84 13.32 13.16
CA GLY A 19 -1.59 13.60 11.95
C GLY A 19 -2.93 12.87 11.91
N LEU A 20 -2.96 11.58 12.29
CA LEU A 20 -4.18 10.79 12.40
C LEU A 20 -5.15 11.37 13.42
N LEU A 21 -4.66 11.75 14.61
CA LEU A 21 -5.48 12.38 15.64
C LEU A 21 -6.14 13.67 15.12
N HIS A 22 -5.38 14.54 14.46
CA HIS A 22 -5.91 15.78 13.91
C HIS A 22 -6.87 15.53 12.74
N ALA A 23 -6.65 14.49 11.91
CA ALA A 23 -7.59 14.09 10.86
C ALA A 23 -8.93 13.66 11.46
N ILE A 24 -8.91 12.85 12.54
CA ILE A 24 -10.13 12.45 13.26
C ILE A 24 -10.82 13.67 13.88
N LEU A 25 -10.06 14.57 14.52
CA LEU A 25 -10.61 15.82 15.09
C LEU A 25 -11.22 16.73 14.01
N THR A 26 -10.66 16.75 12.81
CA THR A 26 -11.24 17.49 11.66
C THR A 26 -12.62 16.97 11.32
N LEU A 27 -12.82 15.64 11.35
CA LEU A 27 -14.14 15.04 11.10
C LEU A 27 -15.16 15.42 12.17
N VAL A 28 -14.73 15.45 13.45
CA VAL A 28 -15.61 15.74 14.59
C VAL A 28 -15.91 17.25 14.69
N ARG A 29 -14.87 18.08 14.68
CA ARG A 29 -14.97 19.53 15.00
C ARG A 29 -15.13 20.46 13.81
N LYS A 30 -15.07 19.95 12.55
CA LYS A 30 -15.28 20.72 11.32
C LYS A 30 -14.36 21.95 11.15
N ARG A 31 -13.12 21.91 11.60
CA ARG A 31 -12.17 23.00 11.46
C ARG A 31 -11.12 22.67 10.42
N GLU A 32 -11.10 23.36 9.30
CA GLU A 32 -10.13 23.16 8.21
C GLU A 32 -8.67 23.32 8.65
N HIS A 33 -8.39 24.19 9.62
CA HIS A 33 -7.04 24.37 10.10
C HIS A 33 -6.47 23.09 10.76
N LEU A 34 -7.32 22.25 11.38
CA LEU A 34 -6.90 20.97 11.95
C LEU A 34 -6.43 19.99 10.86
N PHE A 35 -7.05 20.04 9.68
CA PHE A 35 -6.60 19.24 8.55
C PHE A 35 -5.23 19.70 8.03
N ARG A 36 -4.95 20.99 7.99
CA ARG A 36 -3.62 21.50 7.62
C ARG A 36 -2.55 20.99 8.58
N VAL A 37 -2.80 21.02 9.90
CA VAL A 37 -1.88 20.45 10.90
C VAL A 37 -1.68 18.94 10.65
N SER A 38 -2.78 18.22 10.40
CA SER A 38 -2.74 16.79 10.05
C SER A 38 -1.86 16.53 8.83
N LEU A 39 -2.09 17.25 7.74
CA LEU A 39 -1.33 17.11 6.49
C LEU A 39 0.15 17.46 6.68
N THR A 40 0.45 18.54 7.41
CA THR A 40 1.84 18.95 7.71
C THR A 40 2.55 17.87 8.52
N ALA A 41 1.91 17.33 9.56
CA ALA A 41 2.48 16.25 10.36
C ALA A 41 2.77 15.00 9.51
N PHE A 42 1.83 14.63 8.63
CA PHE A 42 2.02 13.52 7.68
C PHE A 42 3.14 13.79 6.67
N SER A 43 3.25 15.01 6.16
CA SER A 43 4.30 15.37 5.19
C SER A 43 5.69 15.35 5.84
N ILE A 44 5.84 15.89 7.04
CA ILE A 44 7.11 15.84 7.79
C ILE A 44 7.41 14.39 8.17
N GLY A 45 6.40 13.64 8.63
CA GLY A 45 6.52 12.21 8.90
C GLY A 45 7.01 11.43 7.68
N ALA A 46 6.50 11.73 6.49
CA ALA A 46 6.94 11.10 5.25
C ALA A 46 8.41 11.39 4.92
N VAL A 47 8.86 12.62 5.13
CA VAL A 47 10.28 12.98 4.93
C VAL A 47 11.18 12.19 5.88
N LEU A 48 10.86 12.15 7.18
CA LEU A 48 11.65 11.41 8.16
C LEU A 48 11.59 9.90 7.95
N HIS A 49 10.44 9.37 7.50
CA HIS A 49 10.29 7.97 7.10
C HIS A 49 11.19 7.65 5.91
N GLY A 50 11.24 8.53 4.89
CA GLY A 50 12.15 8.40 3.76
C GLY A 50 13.62 8.44 4.20
N VAL A 51 13.98 9.33 5.13
CA VAL A 51 15.33 9.37 5.72
C VAL A 51 15.69 8.05 6.39
N SER A 52 14.75 7.49 7.20
CA SER A 52 14.94 6.17 7.83
C SER A 52 15.23 5.07 6.82
N ILE A 53 14.45 5.00 5.73
CA ILE A 53 14.60 3.99 4.66
C ILE A 53 15.95 4.16 3.94
N VAL A 54 16.33 5.40 3.61
CA VAL A 54 17.58 5.69 2.91
C VAL A 54 18.78 5.36 3.80
N GLU A 55 18.76 5.79 5.07
CA GLU A 55 19.83 5.52 6.01
C GLU A 55 20.01 4.02 6.22
N GLU A 56 18.93 3.26 6.41
CA GLU A 56 18.97 1.82 6.54
C GLU A 56 19.54 1.16 5.27
N GLY A 57 19.09 1.60 4.09
CA GLY A 57 19.61 1.10 2.81
C GLY A 57 21.11 1.34 2.62
N LEU A 58 21.60 2.54 2.98
CA LEU A 58 23.01 2.88 2.92
C LEU A 58 23.85 2.05 3.91
N LEU A 59 23.37 1.88 5.13
CA LEU A 59 24.06 1.10 6.16
C LEU A 59 24.17 -0.38 5.80
N MET A 60 23.09 -0.94 5.25
CA MET A 60 23.03 -2.37 4.88
C MET A 60 23.54 -2.65 3.48
N ASN A 61 23.86 -1.60 2.69
CA ASN A 61 24.28 -1.67 1.28
C ASN A 61 23.30 -2.54 0.44
N ARG A 62 22.00 -2.42 0.74
CA ARG A 62 20.89 -3.12 0.06
C ARG A 62 19.59 -2.33 0.19
N CYS A 63 18.61 -2.63 -0.64
CA CYS A 63 17.26 -2.09 -0.45
C CYS A 63 16.64 -2.69 0.84
N PRO A 64 16.05 -1.85 1.75
CA PRO A 64 15.47 -2.33 3.00
C PRO A 64 14.08 -2.93 2.75
N ILE A 65 14.04 -4.13 2.19
CA ILE A 65 12.86 -4.92 1.84
C ILE A 65 13.06 -6.41 2.13
N ALA A 66 14.07 -6.76 2.93
CA ALA A 66 14.48 -8.14 3.13
C ALA A 66 13.62 -8.89 4.15
N ASN A 67 12.93 -8.21 5.04
CA ASN A 67 12.06 -8.84 6.04
C ASN A 67 10.66 -8.21 6.02
N PHE A 68 9.74 -8.83 6.77
CA PHE A 68 8.35 -8.38 6.86
C PHE A 68 8.23 -6.93 7.34
N TYR A 69 9.02 -6.51 8.32
CA TYR A 69 8.95 -5.18 8.91
C TYR A 69 9.49 -4.11 7.96
N GLU A 70 10.59 -4.39 7.28
CA GLU A 70 11.14 -3.51 6.23
C GLU A 70 10.17 -3.36 5.06
N THR A 71 9.59 -4.47 4.56
CA THR A 71 8.61 -4.42 3.48
C THR A 71 7.34 -3.67 3.88
N LEU A 72 6.92 -3.80 5.14
CA LEU A 72 5.76 -3.08 5.68
C LEU A 72 6.04 -1.57 5.79
N SER A 73 7.25 -1.20 6.24
CA SER A 73 7.75 0.18 6.27
C SER A 73 7.76 0.80 4.87
N MET A 74 8.39 0.14 3.92
CA MET A 74 8.45 0.59 2.53
C MET A 74 7.06 0.76 1.93
N CYS A 75 6.16 -0.19 2.14
CA CYS A 75 4.78 -0.11 1.64
C CYS A 75 4.02 1.08 2.27
N ALA A 76 4.16 1.31 3.59
CA ALA A 76 3.56 2.45 4.28
C ALA A 76 4.09 3.78 3.71
N PHE A 77 5.39 3.88 3.47
CA PHE A 77 6.01 5.04 2.85
C PHE A 77 5.45 5.30 1.44
N LEU A 78 5.36 4.28 0.60
CA LEU A 78 4.84 4.38 -0.77
C LEU A 78 3.35 4.79 -0.78
N ILE A 79 2.53 4.25 0.14
CA ILE A 79 1.13 4.65 0.29
C ILE A 79 1.06 6.13 0.70
N THR A 80 1.92 6.58 1.60
CA THR A 80 1.97 7.99 2.04
C THR A 80 2.37 8.91 0.89
N ALA A 81 3.42 8.56 0.14
CA ALA A 81 3.88 9.32 -1.02
C ALA A 81 2.79 9.41 -2.09
N LEU A 82 2.13 8.30 -2.39
CA LEU A 82 1.00 8.27 -3.33
C LEU A 82 -0.16 9.14 -2.84
N PHE A 83 -0.50 9.08 -1.54
CA PHE A 83 -1.54 9.94 -0.96
C PHE A 83 -1.19 11.42 -1.10
N LEU A 84 0.04 11.83 -0.75
CA LEU A 84 0.48 13.22 -0.86
C LEU A 84 0.43 13.71 -2.31
N PHE A 85 0.85 12.88 -3.27
CA PHE A 85 0.76 13.16 -4.70
C PHE A 85 -0.69 13.34 -5.15
N VAL A 86 -1.59 12.42 -4.79
CA VAL A 86 -3.02 12.50 -5.16
C VAL A 86 -3.68 13.69 -4.47
N TYR A 87 -3.36 13.94 -3.21
CA TYR A 87 -3.86 15.13 -2.51
C TYR A 87 -3.41 16.43 -3.20
N TRP A 88 -2.13 16.52 -3.59
CA TRP A 88 -1.62 17.67 -4.34
C TRP A 88 -2.40 17.88 -5.63
N ARG A 89 -2.75 16.81 -6.34
CA ARG A 89 -3.44 16.86 -7.64
C ARG A 89 -4.94 17.09 -7.53
N TYR A 90 -5.63 16.47 -6.57
CA TYR A 90 -7.08 16.42 -6.49
C TYR A 90 -7.67 17.11 -5.27
N LYS A 91 -6.87 17.52 -4.30
CA LYS A 91 -7.28 18.15 -3.03
C LYS A 91 -8.35 17.38 -2.25
N THR A 92 -8.35 16.06 -2.33
CA THR A 92 -9.33 15.17 -1.69
C THR A 92 -8.92 14.85 -0.25
N GLU A 93 -9.43 15.63 0.72
CA GLU A 93 -9.13 15.43 2.15
C GLU A 93 -9.70 14.12 2.71
N SER A 94 -10.85 13.68 2.20
CA SER A 94 -11.59 12.54 2.73
C SER A 94 -10.88 11.19 2.61
N LEU A 95 -9.94 11.04 1.67
CA LEU A 95 -9.10 9.83 1.57
C LEU A 95 -8.20 9.63 2.79
N SER A 96 -7.84 10.71 3.49
CA SER A 96 -7.04 10.64 4.71
C SER A 96 -7.67 9.78 5.80
N VAL A 97 -9.02 9.69 5.84
CA VAL A 97 -9.77 8.89 6.81
C VAL A 97 -9.39 7.41 6.77
N PHE A 98 -9.05 6.89 5.58
CA PHE A 98 -8.65 5.49 5.40
C PHE A 98 -7.13 5.34 5.31
N ILE A 99 -6.46 6.27 4.64
CA ILE A 99 -5.01 6.17 4.40
C ILE A 99 -4.23 6.41 5.70
N PHE A 100 -4.60 7.40 6.51
CA PHE A 100 -3.84 7.74 7.71
C PHE A 100 -3.85 6.63 8.77
N PRO A 101 -5.00 6.01 9.12
CA PRO A 101 -4.99 4.86 10.03
C PRO A 101 -4.16 3.69 9.48
N LEU A 102 -4.29 3.41 8.18
CA LEU A 102 -3.55 2.32 7.53
C LEU A 102 -2.04 2.55 7.62
N VAL A 103 -1.58 3.73 7.20
CA VAL A 103 -0.15 4.10 7.23
C VAL A 103 0.38 4.09 8.65
N PHE A 104 -0.37 4.65 9.61
CA PHE A 104 0.03 4.66 11.02
C PHE A 104 0.22 3.24 11.57
N VAL A 105 -0.76 2.36 11.36
CA VAL A 105 -0.68 0.97 11.84
C VAL A 105 0.49 0.23 11.18
N MET A 106 0.67 0.36 9.87
CA MET A 106 1.77 -0.26 9.16
C MET A 106 3.12 0.23 9.67
N THR A 107 3.29 1.54 9.84
CA THR A 107 4.53 2.13 10.35
C THR A 107 4.77 1.74 11.81
N LEU A 108 3.72 1.73 12.65
CA LEU A 108 3.83 1.31 14.04
C LEU A 108 4.29 -0.15 14.15
N VAL A 109 3.70 -1.05 13.38
CA VAL A 109 4.12 -2.46 13.34
C VAL A 109 5.57 -2.58 12.85
N SER A 110 5.98 -1.79 11.86
CA SER A 110 7.36 -1.76 11.38
C SER A 110 8.36 -1.40 12.48
N THR A 111 7.99 -0.50 13.41
CA THR A 111 8.88 -0.11 14.53
C THR A 111 9.13 -1.22 15.55
N LEU A 112 8.36 -2.31 15.49
CA LEU A 112 8.52 -3.49 16.35
C LEU A 112 9.55 -4.48 15.78
N GLY A 113 9.96 -4.29 14.52
CA GLY A 113 11.01 -5.09 13.89
C GLY A 113 12.38 -4.75 14.45
N ASN A 114 13.22 -5.75 14.60
CA ASN A 114 14.64 -5.50 14.83
C ASN A 114 15.27 -5.14 13.48
N PRO A 115 16.01 -4.03 13.38
CA PRO A 115 16.84 -3.75 12.22
C PRO A 115 17.98 -4.76 12.34
N VAL A 116 17.96 -5.81 11.64
CA VAL A 116 19.09 -6.74 11.41
C VAL A 116 18.57 -8.16 11.20
N ASP A 117 19.09 -8.74 10.49
CA ASP A 117 19.79 -9.89 10.03
C ASP A 117 19.73 -9.82 8.52
N ALA A 118 20.84 -9.33 8.00
CA ALA A 118 21.08 -9.43 6.58
C ALA A 118 20.76 -10.88 6.20
N TRP A 119 19.81 -11.07 5.33
CA TRP A 119 19.59 -12.35 4.73
C TRP A 119 20.94 -12.81 4.20
N SER A 120 21.52 -13.76 4.89
CA SER A 120 22.87 -14.26 4.62
C SER A 120 22.98 -15.04 3.31
N SER A 121 21.89 -15.19 2.58
CA SER A 121 21.86 -15.92 1.33
C SER A 121 22.28 -15.02 0.15
N PRO A 122 23.34 -15.38 -0.60
CA PRO A 122 23.77 -14.68 -1.82
C PRO A 122 22.67 -14.60 -2.90
N VAL A 123 21.69 -15.46 -2.84
CA VAL A 123 20.55 -15.56 -3.77
C VAL A 123 19.67 -14.30 -3.75
N ILE A 124 19.67 -13.56 -2.66
CA ILE A 124 18.77 -12.41 -2.46
C ILE A 124 19.43 -11.10 -2.88
N ARG A 125 20.70 -11.10 -3.23
CA ARG A 125 21.41 -9.95 -3.82
C ARG A 125 21.11 -9.74 -5.31
N ASN A 126 20.10 -10.40 -5.86
CA ASN A 126 19.82 -10.31 -7.28
C ASN A 126 18.93 -9.10 -7.58
N ALA A 127 19.41 -8.20 -8.45
CA ALA A 127 18.67 -7.00 -8.87
C ALA A 127 17.25 -7.29 -9.41
N TRP A 128 17.04 -8.47 -9.99
CA TRP A 128 15.71 -8.90 -10.45
C TRP A 128 14.72 -9.08 -9.31
N LEU A 129 15.18 -9.61 -8.18
CA LEU A 129 14.33 -9.78 -7.00
C LEU A 129 13.98 -8.43 -6.38
N ASP A 130 14.95 -7.52 -6.29
CA ASP A 130 14.72 -6.15 -5.78
C ASP A 130 13.71 -5.40 -6.66
N VAL A 131 13.84 -5.50 -8.00
CA VAL A 131 12.88 -4.94 -8.96
C VAL A 131 11.49 -5.56 -8.78
N HIS A 132 11.41 -6.90 -8.67
CA HIS A 132 10.14 -7.59 -8.43
C HIS A 132 9.45 -7.08 -7.16
N ILE A 133 10.16 -7.09 -6.01
CA ILE A 133 9.59 -6.68 -4.73
C ILE A 133 9.15 -5.21 -4.77
N THR A 134 9.96 -4.34 -5.35
CA THR A 134 9.62 -2.92 -5.49
C THR A 134 8.34 -2.72 -6.31
N LEU A 135 8.20 -3.41 -7.43
CA LEU A 135 7.01 -3.37 -8.27
C LEU A 135 5.77 -3.90 -7.55
N VAL A 136 5.92 -4.98 -6.78
CA VAL A 136 4.84 -5.54 -5.94
C VAL A 136 4.40 -4.52 -4.90
N LEU A 137 5.33 -3.88 -4.19
CA LEU A 137 5.00 -2.90 -3.15
C LEU A 137 4.32 -1.65 -3.72
N LEU A 138 4.78 -1.16 -4.87
CA LEU A 138 4.11 -0.07 -5.60
C LEU A 138 2.70 -0.47 -6.04
N GLY A 139 2.54 -1.70 -6.54
CA GLY A 139 1.24 -2.27 -6.90
C GLY A 139 0.30 -2.37 -5.71
N PHE A 140 0.79 -2.81 -4.56
CA PHE A 140 0.01 -2.85 -3.31
C PHE A 140 -0.36 -1.45 -2.80
N ALA A 141 0.54 -0.48 -2.91
CA ALA A 141 0.23 0.91 -2.55
C ALA A 141 -0.92 1.46 -3.43
N ALA A 142 -0.86 1.23 -4.75
CA ALA A 142 -1.93 1.62 -5.65
C ALA A 142 -3.25 0.89 -5.35
N LEU A 143 -3.18 -0.40 -5.00
CA LEU A 143 -4.34 -1.20 -4.65
C LEU A 143 -4.97 -0.76 -3.31
N ALA A 144 -4.16 -0.46 -2.30
CA ALA A 144 -4.62 0.09 -1.03
C ALA A 144 -5.35 1.43 -1.22
N PHE A 145 -4.81 2.27 -2.13
CA PHE A 145 -5.44 3.53 -2.49
C PHE A 145 -6.79 3.31 -3.22
N THR A 146 -6.83 2.36 -4.14
CA THR A 146 -8.05 1.96 -4.85
C THR A 146 -9.11 1.44 -3.86
N ALA A 147 -8.68 0.68 -2.85
CA ALA A 147 -9.57 0.21 -1.78
C ALA A 147 -10.15 1.35 -0.95
N GLY A 148 -9.32 2.30 -0.53
CA GLY A 148 -9.77 3.49 0.20
C GLY A 148 -10.80 4.30 -0.59
N ALA A 149 -10.54 4.56 -1.88
CA ALA A 149 -11.48 5.23 -2.76
C ALA A 149 -12.78 4.44 -2.95
N SER A 150 -12.69 3.10 -3.04
CA SER A 150 -13.85 2.21 -3.17
C SER A 150 -14.72 2.19 -1.91
N LEU A 151 -14.11 2.18 -0.73
CA LEU A 151 -14.83 2.26 0.54
C LEU A 151 -15.57 3.61 0.67
N LEU A 152 -14.90 4.71 0.30
CA LEU A 152 -15.55 6.04 0.25
C LEU A 152 -16.71 6.05 -0.75
N TYR A 153 -16.53 5.45 -1.92
CA TYR A 153 -17.59 5.34 -2.93
C TYR A 153 -18.82 4.61 -2.38
N LEU A 154 -18.62 3.43 -1.76
CA LEU A 154 -19.71 2.66 -1.17
C LEU A 154 -20.41 3.40 -0.04
N PHE A 155 -19.62 4.09 0.79
CA PHE A 155 -20.17 4.90 1.87
C PHE A 155 -21.01 6.06 1.31
N GLN A 156 -20.52 6.79 0.33
CA GLN A 156 -21.21 7.92 -0.28
C GLN A 156 -22.47 7.49 -1.05
N GLU A 157 -22.40 6.37 -1.81
CA GLU A 157 -23.56 5.80 -2.48
C GLU A 157 -24.67 5.42 -1.47
N ARG A 158 -24.27 4.86 -0.32
CA ARG A 158 -25.22 4.51 0.75
C ARG A 158 -25.88 5.74 1.36
N GLU A 159 -25.13 6.82 1.60
CA GLU A 159 -25.68 8.06 2.15
C GLU A 159 -26.58 8.79 1.15
N LEU A 160 -26.28 8.74 -0.15
CA LEU A 160 -27.15 9.26 -1.23
C LEU A 160 -28.54 8.60 -1.26
N LYS A 161 -28.57 7.29 -1.01
CA LYS A 161 -29.83 6.52 -0.98
C LYS A 161 -30.66 6.78 0.28
N ARG A 162 -30.13 7.51 1.27
CA ARG A 162 -30.85 7.91 2.47
C ARG A 162 -31.67 9.17 2.23
N LYS A 163 -32.92 9.22 2.72
CA LYS A 163 -33.76 10.41 2.65
C LYS A 163 -33.19 11.62 3.41
N LYS A 164 -32.34 11.38 4.41
CA LYS A 164 -31.61 12.39 5.19
C LYS A 164 -30.15 12.01 5.29
N PRO A 165 -29.27 12.47 4.39
CA PRO A 165 -27.84 12.16 4.44
C PRO A 165 -27.19 12.78 5.68
N ARG A 166 -26.21 12.06 6.23
CA ARG A 166 -25.45 12.55 7.39
C ARG A 166 -24.53 13.72 6.99
N LYS A 167 -24.13 14.53 7.97
CA LYS A 167 -23.24 15.70 7.76
C LYS A 167 -21.91 15.36 7.06
N LEU A 168 -21.42 14.11 7.20
CA LEU A 168 -20.20 13.62 6.56
C LEU A 168 -20.34 13.53 5.03
N TYR A 169 -21.54 13.26 4.51
CA TYR A 169 -21.83 13.20 3.08
C TYR A 169 -21.35 14.45 2.31
N TYR A 170 -21.60 15.64 2.86
CA TYR A 170 -21.25 16.91 2.22
C TYR A 170 -19.74 17.21 2.17
N ARG A 171 -18.90 16.33 2.74
CA ARG A 171 -17.44 16.45 2.76
C ARG A 171 -16.75 15.44 1.87
N LEU A 172 -17.50 14.51 1.33
CA LEU A 172 -16.96 13.48 0.45
C LEU A 172 -16.85 14.03 -0.98
N PRO A 173 -15.83 13.60 -1.75
CA PRO A 173 -15.73 13.93 -3.15
C PRO A 173 -16.96 13.42 -3.91
N PRO A 174 -17.34 14.07 -5.04
CA PRO A 174 -18.37 13.53 -5.91
C PRO A 174 -18.10 12.09 -6.32
N LEU A 175 -19.16 11.27 -6.49
CA LEU A 175 -19.03 9.86 -6.90
C LEU A 175 -18.22 9.71 -8.20
N GLY A 176 -18.34 10.66 -9.13
CA GLY A 176 -17.57 10.68 -10.37
C GLY A 176 -16.06 10.78 -10.13
N THR A 177 -15.63 11.65 -9.21
CA THR A 177 -14.21 11.79 -8.84
C THR A 177 -13.68 10.51 -8.17
N LEU A 178 -14.49 9.90 -7.29
CA LEU A 178 -14.11 8.63 -6.66
C LEU A 178 -14.00 7.50 -7.68
N ASP A 179 -14.94 7.41 -8.65
CA ASP A 179 -14.89 6.42 -9.72
C ASP A 179 -13.67 6.62 -10.64
N GLU A 180 -13.30 7.87 -10.92
CA GLU A 180 -12.09 8.20 -11.67
C GLU A 180 -10.81 7.79 -10.91
N LEU A 181 -10.73 8.10 -9.61
CA LEU A 181 -9.62 7.69 -8.77
C LEU A 181 -9.49 6.17 -8.71
N ILE A 182 -10.60 5.45 -8.51
CA ILE A 182 -10.64 3.98 -8.57
C ILE A 182 -10.11 3.49 -9.90
N SER A 183 -10.53 4.07 -11.02
CA SER A 183 -10.08 3.66 -12.35
C SER A 183 -8.58 3.82 -12.55
N ARG A 184 -8.07 5.00 -12.23
CA ARG A 184 -6.66 5.36 -12.47
C ARG A 184 -5.72 4.57 -11.56
N SER A 185 -6.02 4.50 -10.26
CA SER A 185 -5.19 3.76 -9.31
C SER A 185 -5.25 2.24 -9.55
N MET A 186 -6.42 1.71 -9.94
CA MET A 186 -6.58 0.32 -10.33
C MET A 186 -5.75 -0.02 -11.58
N ALA A 187 -5.81 0.80 -12.63
CA ALA A 187 -5.02 0.58 -13.85
C ALA A 187 -3.52 0.64 -13.57
N LEU A 188 -3.06 1.63 -12.80
CA LEU A 188 -1.67 1.74 -12.38
C LEU A 188 -1.22 0.50 -11.60
N GLY A 189 -2.00 0.10 -10.58
CA GLY A 189 -1.69 -1.08 -9.78
C GLY A 189 -1.63 -2.36 -10.61
N PHE A 190 -2.53 -2.53 -11.57
CA PHE A 190 -2.53 -3.69 -12.46
C PHE A 190 -1.27 -3.75 -13.34
N VAL A 191 -0.86 -2.63 -13.93
CA VAL A 191 0.37 -2.55 -14.73
C VAL A 191 1.59 -2.90 -13.87
N LEU A 192 1.70 -2.33 -12.67
CA LEU A 192 2.80 -2.60 -11.75
C LEU A 192 2.85 -4.08 -11.32
N MET A 193 1.69 -4.67 -10.97
CA MET A 193 1.60 -6.09 -10.63
C MET A 193 1.94 -7.00 -11.80
N THR A 194 1.55 -6.65 -13.02
CA THR A 194 1.90 -7.41 -14.23
C THR A 194 3.41 -7.37 -14.47
N LEU A 195 4.03 -6.20 -14.37
CA LEU A 195 5.49 -6.07 -14.46
C LEU A 195 6.20 -6.86 -13.35
N ALA A 196 5.65 -6.88 -12.14
CA ALA A 196 6.17 -7.68 -11.04
C ALA A 196 6.12 -9.18 -11.35
N VAL A 197 5.02 -9.68 -11.91
CA VAL A 197 4.89 -11.09 -12.33
C VAL A 197 5.92 -11.42 -13.42
N ILE A 198 6.10 -10.53 -14.41
CA ILE A 198 7.11 -10.71 -15.47
C ILE A 198 8.52 -10.75 -14.84
N ALA A 199 8.86 -9.83 -13.95
CA ALA A 199 10.16 -9.81 -13.29
C ALA A 199 10.43 -11.10 -12.50
N ALA A 200 9.43 -11.59 -11.74
CA ALA A 200 9.54 -12.84 -10.98
C ALA A 200 9.75 -14.07 -11.87
N THR A 201 8.97 -14.17 -12.94
CA THR A 201 9.07 -15.29 -13.89
C THR A 201 10.39 -15.29 -14.64
N THR A 202 10.86 -14.10 -15.06
CA THR A 202 12.17 -13.94 -15.72
C THR A 202 13.31 -14.34 -14.79
N TRP A 203 13.28 -13.88 -13.53
CA TRP A 203 14.28 -14.26 -12.54
C TRP A 203 14.31 -15.78 -12.31
N ALA A 204 13.14 -16.39 -12.13
CA ALA A 204 13.04 -17.83 -11.91
C ALA A 204 13.56 -18.65 -13.11
N PHE A 205 13.32 -18.17 -14.32
CA PHE A 205 13.82 -18.79 -15.54
C PHE A 205 15.35 -18.71 -15.63
N ILE A 206 15.95 -17.55 -15.35
CA ILE A 206 17.40 -17.33 -15.36
C ILE A 206 18.10 -18.23 -14.32
N GLU A 207 17.53 -18.34 -13.13
CA GLU A 207 18.09 -19.16 -12.04
C GLU A 207 17.80 -20.67 -12.17
N HIS A 208 17.16 -21.11 -13.27
CA HIS A 208 16.76 -22.51 -13.51
C HIS A 208 15.98 -23.15 -12.35
N LYS A 209 15.26 -22.34 -11.58
CA LYS A 209 14.47 -22.78 -10.42
C LYS A 209 13.05 -23.12 -10.84
N THR A 210 12.83 -24.28 -11.46
CA THR A 210 11.47 -24.69 -11.89
C THR A 210 10.58 -25.16 -10.73
N SER A 211 11.16 -25.58 -9.61
CA SER A 211 10.41 -26.07 -8.43
C SER A 211 9.61 -24.98 -7.70
N TRP A 212 9.87 -23.70 -7.97
CA TRP A 212 9.14 -22.60 -7.33
C TRP A 212 7.66 -22.54 -7.77
N ILE A 213 7.33 -22.97 -9.00
CA ILE A 213 5.96 -22.95 -9.54
C ILE A 213 5.02 -23.83 -8.72
N SER A 214 5.52 -24.92 -8.13
CA SER A 214 4.74 -25.84 -7.29
C SER A 214 4.48 -25.30 -5.87
N GLN A 215 5.01 -24.15 -5.51
CA GLN A 215 4.80 -23.55 -4.21
C GLN A 215 3.39 -22.94 -4.10
N PRO A 216 2.61 -23.26 -3.03
CA PRO A 216 1.24 -22.78 -2.88
C PRO A 216 1.12 -21.24 -2.92
N ALA A 217 2.09 -20.51 -2.39
CA ALA A 217 2.11 -19.06 -2.39
C ALA A 217 2.19 -18.47 -3.81
N ILE A 218 2.90 -19.13 -4.72
CA ILE A 218 3.00 -18.71 -6.11
C ILE A 218 1.66 -18.94 -6.82
N GLY A 219 0.99 -20.07 -6.56
CA GLY A 219 -0.36 -20.33 -7.07
C GLY A 219 -1.36 -19.25 -6.62
N ILE A 220 -1.33 -18.88 -5.33
CA ILE A 220 -2.17 -17.83 -4.78
C ILE A 220 -1.87 -16.48 -5.46
N SER A 221 -0.59 -16.19 -5.77
CA SER A 221 -0.19 -14.95 -6.46
C SER A 221 -0.77 -14.87 -7.87
N PHE A 222 -0.71 -15.97 -8.64
CA PHE A 222 -1.30 -16.03 -9.97
C PHE A 222 -2.84 -15.91 -9.91
N ILE A 223 -3.49 -16.52 -8.93
CA ILE A 223 -4.94 -16.35 -8.72
C ILE A 223 -5.26 -14.89 -8.42
N THR A 224 -4.50 -14.24 -7.53
CA THR A 224 -4.67 -12.82 -7.19
C THR A 224 -4.49 -11.93 -8.42
N TRP A 225 -3.45 -12.16 -9.20
CA TRP A 225 -3.23 -11.46 -10.47
C TRP A 225 -4.35 -11.70 -11.46
N GLY A 226 -4.82 -12.94 -11.60
CA GLY A 226 -5.95 -13.28 -12.47
C GLY A 226 -7.25 -12.61 -12.04
N CYS A 227 -7.53 -12.52 -10.74
CA CYS A 227 -8.68 -11.77 -10.23
C CYS A 227 -8.54 -10.25 -10.50
N TYR A 228 -7.32 -9.71 -10.42
CA TYR A 228 -7.05 -8.32 -10.77
C TYR A 228 -7.26 -8.08 -12.29
N LEU A 229 -6.75 -8.97 -13.13
CA LEU A 229 -6.98 -8.95 -14.58
C LEU A 229 -8.48 -8.99 -14.90
N ALA A 230 -9.22 -9.92 -14.29
CA ALA A 230 -10.67 -10.04 -14.47
C ALA A 230 -11.40 -8.74 -14.05
N MET A 231 -10.99 -8.12 -12.94
CA MET A 231 -11.56 -6.86 -12.48
C MET A 231 -11.33 -5.74 -13.51
N VAL A 232 -10.11 -5.59 -14.03
CA VAL A 232 -9.78 -4.58 -15.05
C VAL A 232 -10.54 -4.86 -16.35
N PHE A 233 -10.56 -6.11 -16.77
CA PHE A 233 -11.27 -6.55 -17.98
C PHE A 233 -12.76 -6.23 -17.90
N LEU A 234 -13.44 -6.62 -16.83
CA LEU A 234 -14.88 -6.35 -16.62
C LEU A 234 -15.17 -4.85 -16.56
N ARG A 235 -14.24 -4.05 -16.01
CA ARG A 235 -14.40 -2.60 -16.01
C ARG A 235 -14.32 -2.00 -17.41
N VAL A 236 -13.38 -2.46 -18.23
CA VAL A 236 -13.15 -1.93 -19.57
C VAL A 236 -14.19 -2.42 -20.56
N THR A 237 -14.50 -3.72 -20.55
CA THR A 237 -15.39 -4.37 -21.57
C THR A 237 -16.85 -4.33 -21.17
N ALA A 238 -17.18 -4.69 -19.92
CA ALA A 238 -18.56 -4.75 -19.43
C ALA A 238 -19.01 -3.45 -18.74
N GLY A 239 -18.16 -2.41 -18.69
CA GLY A 239 -18.49 -1.11 -18.12
C GLY A 239 -18.79 -1.19 -16.61
N TRP A 240 -18.24 -2.17 -15.89
CA TRP A 240 -18.47 -2.31 -14.45
C TRP A 240 -17.92 -1.10 -13.70
N ARG A 241 -18.84 -0.33 -13.14
CA ARG A 241 -18.57 0.90 -12.37
C ARG A 241 -19.32 0.86 -11.05
N GLY A 242 -18.99 1.81 -10.18
CA GLY A 242 -19.71 2.00 -8.95
C GLY A 242 -19.57 0.82 -7.99
N ARG A 243 -20.69 0.39 -7.42
CA ARG A 243 -20.74 -0.63 -6.35
C ARG A 243 -20.10 -1.97 -6.75
N LYS A 244 -20.33 -2.44 -7.99
CA LYS A 244 -19.77 -3.72 -8.46
C LYS A 244 -18.25 -3.66 -8.50
N ALA A 245 -17.68 -2.60 -9.09
CA ALA A 245 -16.24 -2.38 -9.14
C ALA A 245 -15.65 -2.24 -7.73
N ALA A 246 -16.28 -1.47 -6.85
CA ALA A 246 -15.80 -1.26 -5.49
C ALA A 246 -15.75 -2.57 -4.67
N ILE A 247 -16.74 -3.45 -4.81
CA ILE A 247 -16.74 -4.75 -4.13
C ILE A 247 -15.62 -5.65 -4.67
N MET A 248 -15.41 -5.68 -6.00
CA MET A 248 -14.32 -6.47 -6.59
C MET A 248 -12.94 -5.99 -6.11
N VAL A 249 -12.74 -4.67 -5.99
CA VAL A 249 -11.50 -4.12 -5.40
C VAL A 249 -11.27 -4.69 -4.01
N ILE A 250 -12.28 -4.71 -3.15
CA ILE A 250 -12.15 -5.23 -1.78
C ILE A 250 -11.78 -6.72 -1.80
N VAL A 251 -12.35 -7.50 -2.71
CA VAL A 251 -12.00 -8.93 -2.88
C VAL A 251 -10.53 -9.07 -3.29
N VAL A 252 -10.07 -8.31 -4.29
CA VAL A 252 -8.66 -8.34 -4.75
C VAL A 252 -7.71 -7.92 -3.64
N VAL A 253 -8.06 -6.90 -2.84
CA VAL A 253 -7.27 -6.49 -1.66
C VAL A 253 -7.18 -7.61 -0.64
N GLY A 254 -8.28 -8.29 -0.33
CA GLY A 254 -8.28 -9.44 0.57
C GLY A 254 -7.36 -10.56 0.09
N LEU A 255 -7.46 -10.93 -1.19
CA LEU A 255 -6.57 -11.92 -1.81
C LEU A 255 -5.10 -11.48 -1.79
N SER A 256 -4.83 -10.20 -2.05
CA SER A 256 -3.47 -9.63 -1.99
C SER A 256 -2.88 -9.70 -0.58
N ALA A 257 -3.68 -9.46 0.45
CA ALA A 257 -3.24 -9.61 1.84
C ALA A 257 -2.91 -11.08 2.16
N VAL A 258 -3.73 -12.04 1.70
CA VAL A 258 -3.45 -13.48 1.83
C VAL A 258 -2.15 -13.85 1.11
N THR A 259 -1.96 -13.34 -0.12
CA THR A 259 -0.72 -13.54 -0.89
C THR A 259 0.51 -13.04 -0.12
N TRP A 260 0.42 -11.85 0.47
CA TRP A 260 1.54 -11.29 1.23
C TRP A 260 1.88 -12.14 2.46
N VAL A 261 0.89 -12.55 3.25
CA VAL A 261 1.09 -13.45 4.41
C VAL A 261 1.68 -14.79 3.98
N ALA A 262 1.22 -15.35 2.85
CA ALA A 262 1.76 -16.59 2.32
C ALA A 262 3.25 -16.45 1.92
N HIS A 263 3.65 -15.33 1.30
CA HIS A 263 5.04 -15.05 0.96
C HIS A 263 5.93 -14.80 2.18
N ALA A 264 5.43 -14.12 3.21
CA ALA A 264 6.16 -13.90 4.45
C ALA A 264 6.51 -15.24 5.15
N ARG A 265 5.61 -16.23 5.07
CA ARG A 265 5.87 -17.59 5.58
C ARG A 265 6.84 -18.39 4.69
N LEU A 266 6.79 -18.19 3.38
CA LEU A 266 7.73 -18.81 2.43
C LEU A 266 9.17 -18.36 2.65
N GLY A 267 9.40 -17.07 2.90
CA GLY A 267 10.72 -16.55 3.24
C GLY A 267 11.36 -17.30 4.41
N SER A 268 10.58 -17.62 5.45
CA SER A 268 11.05 -18.39 6.60
C SER A 268 11.30 -19.87 6.30
N TRP A 269 10.71 -20.42 5.25
CA TRP A 269 10.85 -21.83 4.83
C TRP A 269 12.02 -22.02 3.85
N LEU A 270 12.24 -21.08 2.95
CA LEU A 270 13.37 -21.07 2.01
C LEU A 270 14.72 -20.84 2.71
N LEU A 271 14.69 -20.34 3.95
CA LEU A 271 15.87 -20.05 4.77
C LEU A 271 16.19 -21.15 5.79
N LYS A 272 15.40 -22.23 5.86
CA LYS A 272 15.80 -23.42 6.63
C LYS A 272 16.85 -24.16 5.81
N PRO A 273 18.05 -24.37 6.41
CA PRO A 273 19.14 -25.12 5.79
C PRO A 273 18.74 -26.57 5.47
#